data_539fbced5421f59818bca05bacf886c7
#
_entry.id   539fbced5421f59818bca05bacf886c7
#
_cell.length_a   1.000
_cell.length_b   1.000
_cell.length_c   1.000
_cell.angle_alpha   90.00
_cell.angle_beta   90.00
_cell.angle_gamma   90.00
#
_symmetry.space_group_name_H-M   'P 1'
#
loop_
_entity.id
_entity.type
_entity.pdbx_description
1 polymer ?
#
loop_
_entity_poly.entity_id
_entity_poly.type
_entity_poly.pdbx_seq_one_letter_code
_entity_poly.pdbx_strand_id
1 'polypeptide(L)'
;MQKPEPSRTETSLRERRRERTWVNIHETALRLARQHGMRGSTVEDIAAEAGISPRTFFNYFGTKEDAVLGLRAPAITDDLLASDRAHENDNLIVRITHLLLYIVRHSFNFANHAKFRERIDEFPEFRHRLKVHHINCEQVL
;
A
#
# COMPACT_ATOMS: atom_id res chain seq x y z
N MET A 1 13.36 32.11 -6.89
CA MET A 1 13.74 31.07 -7.86
C MET A 1 12.70 29.96 -7.76
N GLN A 2 11.69 29.98 -8.64
CA GLN A 2 10.64 28.98 -8.67
C GLN A 2 11.21 27.69 -9.26
N LYS A 3 11.10 26.60 -8.48
CA LYS A 3 11.43 25.25 -8.94
C LYS A 3 10.39 24.90 -10.04
N PRO A 4 10.80 24.49 -11.25
CA PRO A 4 9.84 24.17 -12.29
C PRO A 4 8.95 23.04 -11.83
N GLU A 5 7.64 23.16 -12.02
CA GLU A 5 6.70 22.09 -11.81
C GLU A 5 7.02 20.94 -12.77
N PRO A 6 7.06 19.70 -12.29
CA PRO A 6 7.33 18.54 -13.15
C PRO A 6 6.24 18.42 -14.23
N SER A 7 6.64 18.21 -15.46
CA SER A 7 5.70 18.01 -16.58
C SER A 7 4.83 16.77 -16.31
N ARG A 8 3.57 16.77 -16.84
CA ARG A 8 2.63 15.62 -16.71
C ARG A 8 3.28 14.28 -17.11
N THR A 9 4.19 14.29 -18.06
CA THR A 9 4.92 13.12 -18.55
C THR A 9 5.95 12.62 -17.53
N GLU A 10 6.65 13.53 -16.84
CA GLU A 10 7.63 13.18 -15.81
C GLU A 10 6.95 12.61 -14.55
N THR A 11 5.81 13.15 -14.16
CA THR A 11 4.98 12.63 -13.07
C THR A 11 4.54 11.20 -13.38
N SER A 12 4.04 10.94 -14.59
CA SER A 12 3.64 9.60 -15.04
C SER A 12 4.80 8.59 -15.04
N LEU A 13 6.01 8.98 -15.45
CA LEU A 13 7.19 8.11 -15.42
C LEU A 13 7.66 7.79 -14.00
N ARG A 14 7.60 8.76 -13.09
CA ARG A 14 7.93 8.56 -11.66
C ARG A 14 6.93 7.61 -11.00
N GLU A 15 5.65 7.78 -11.27
CA GLU A 15 4.59 6.91 -10.76
C GLU A 15 4.75 5.48 -11.26
N ARG A 16 5.04 5.28 -12.55
CA ARG A 16 5.30 3.95 -13.12
C ARG A 16 6.53 3.28 -12.50
N ARG A 17 7.61 4.03 -12.25
CA ARG A 17 8.81 3.52 -11.57
C ARG A 17 8.50 3.13 -10.13
N ARG A 18 7.74 3.98 -9.43
CA ARG A 18 7.32 3.73 -8.05
C ARG A 18 6.46 2.48 -7.97
N GLU A 19 5.52 2.30 -8.89
CA GLU A 19 4.66 1.11 -8.96
C GLU A 19 5.47 -0.15 -9.24
N ARG A 20 6.40 -0.13 -10.19
CA ARG A 20 7.27 -1.27 -10.47
C ARG A 20 8.11 -1.67 -9.25
N THR A 21 8.67 -0.71 -8.55
CA THR A 21 9.45 -0.97 -7.32
C THR A 21 8.55 -1.56 -6.24
N TRP A 22 7.35 -1.01 -6.05
CA TRP A 22 6.37 -1.54 -5.10
C TRP A 22 6.02 -3.01 -5.40
N VAL A 23 5.70 -3.33 -6.65
CA VAL A 23 5.39 -4.71 -7.09
C VAL A 23 6.58 -5.64 -6.87
N ASN A 24 7.79 -5.22 -7.24
CA ASN A 24 9.01 -6.02 -7.05
C ASN A 24 9.24 -6.35 -5.56
N ILE A 25 9.10 -5.38 -4.66
CA ILE A 25 9.25 -5.62 -3.21
C ILE A 25 8.17 -6.59 -2.72
N HIS A 26 6.92 -6.37 -3.11
CA HIS A 26 5.80 -7.22 -2.72
C HIS A 26 5.99 -8.68 -3.17
N GLU A 27 6.30 -8.91 -4.44
CA GLU A 27 6.51 -10.25 -4.99
C GLU A 27 7.71 -10.95 -4.34
N THR A 28 8.79 -10.22 -4.11
CA THR A 28 9.99 -10.74 -3.42
C THR A 28 9.66 -11.13 -1.98
N ALA A 29 8.96 -10.25 -1.24
CA ALA A 29 8.57 -10.51 0.14
C ALA A 29 7.65 -11.74 0.26
N LEU A 30 6.64 -11.84 -0.62
CA LEU A 30 5.72 -12.97 -0.66
C LEU A 30 6.45 -14.29 -0.96
N ARG A 31 7.37 -14.28 -1.93
CA ARG A 31 8.14 -15.46 -2.30
C ARG A 31 9.04 -15.92 -1.16
N LEU A 32 9.78 -15.01 -0.53
CA LEU A 32 10.65 -15.34 0.61
C LEU A 32 9.84 -15.86 1.81
N ALA A 33 8.69 -15.24 2.10
CA ALA A 33 7.81 -15.70 3.17
C ALA A 33 7.28 -17.12 2.92
N ARG A 34 6.99 -17.50 1.68
CA ARG A 34 6.60 -18.86 1.31
C ARG A 34 7.73 -19.85 1.43
N GLN A 35 8.96 -19.45 1.10
CA GLN A 35 10.13 -20.32 1.16
C GLN A 35 10.66 -20.54 2.57
N HIS A 36 10.68 -19.49 3.39
CA HIS A 36 11.37 -19.48 4.68
C HIS A 36 10.44 -19.19 5.87
N GLY A 37 9.14 -18.98 5.61
CA GLY A 37 8.17 -18.52 6.60
C GLY A 37 8.35 -17.04 6.96
N MET A 38 7.35 -16.48 7.64
CA MET A 38 7.39 -15.06 8.05
C MET A 38 8.55 -14.75 9.00
N ARG A 39 8.92 -15.68 9.89
CA ARG A 39 10.04 -15.49 10.83
C ARG A 39 11.41 -15.63 10.14
N GLY A 40 11.51 -16.45 9.11
CA GLY A 40 12.74 -16.69 8.36
C GLY A 40 13.04 -15.63 7.28
N SER A 41 12.14 -14.68 7.05
CA SER A 41 12.32 -13.60 6.08
C SER A 41 12.51 -12.28 6.80
N THR A 42 13.65 -11.63 6.64
CA THR A 42 13.93 -10.31 7.22
C THR A 42 13.71 -9.19 6.18
N VAL A 43 13.61 -7.94 6.64
CA VAL A 43 13.56 -6.78 5.74
C VAL A 43 14.85 -6.67 4.94
N GLU A 44 15.98 -7.01 5.58
CA GLU A 44 17.31 -7.02 4.96
C GLU A 44 17.37 -8.02 3.80
N ASP A 45 16.85 -9.23 3.99
CA ASP A 45 16.81 -10.25 2.94
C ASP A 45 15.91 -9.84 1.78
N ILE A 46 14.72 -9.29 2.10
CA ILE A 46 13.77 -8.79 1.10
C ILE A 46 14.40 -7.65 0.29
N ALA A 47 15.03 -6.69 0.96
CA ALA A 47 15.65 -5.55 0.31
C ALA A 47 16.83 -5.98 -0.58
N ALA A 48 17.70 -6.85 -0.07
CA ALA A 48 18.84 -7.37 -0.81
C ALA A 48 18.40 -8.08 -2.09
N GLU A 49 17.40 -8.94 -2.00
CA GLU A 49 16.91 -9.71 -3.14
C GLU A 49 16.10 -8.86 -4.12
N ALA A 50 15.38 -7.84 -3.63
CA ALA A 50 14.69 -6.85 -4.48
C ALA A 50 15.67 -5.84 -5.13
N GLY A 51 16.97 -5.87 -4.79
CA GLY A 51 17.98 -4.97 -5.33
C GLY A 51 17.87 -3.52 -4.82
N ILE A 52 17.41 -3.35 -3.57
CA ILE A 52 17.22 -2.03 -2.93
C ILE A 52 17.86 -2.00 -1.55
N SER A 53 18.00 -0.79 -0.97
CA SER A 53 18.39 -0.65 0.43
C SER A 53 17.22 -0.91 1.39
N PRO A 54 17.47 -1.30 2.67
CA PRO A 54 16.43 -1.36 3.69
C PRO A 54 15.71 -0.02 3.88
N ARG A 55 16.42 1.09 3.77
CA ARG A 55 15.82 2.44 3.79
C ARG A 55 14.82 2.64 2.65
N THR A 56 15.16 2.16 1.45
CA THR A 56 14.24 2.22 0.31
C THR A 56 13.01 1.35 0.56
N PHE A 57 13.18 0.16 1.15
CA PHE A 57 12.05 -0.68 1.54
C PHE A 57 11.05 0.07 2.42
N PHE A 58 11.53 0.74 3.48
CA PHE A 58 10.67 1.50 4.39
C PHE A 58 9.99 2.73 3.77
N ASN A 59 10.42 3.18 2.59
CA ASN A 59 9.70 4.19 1.81
C ASN A 59 8.42 3.64 1.15
N TYR A 60 8.29 2.31 1.05
CA TYR A 60 7.16 1.63 0.40
C TYR A 60 6.28 0.88 1.39
N PHE A 61 6.86 0.26 2.40
CA PHE A 61 6.16 -0.57 3.37
C PHE A 61 6.64 -0.28 4.79
N GLY A 62 5.69 -0.17 5.72
CA GLY A 62 6.02 0.04 7.14
C GLY A 62 6.57 -1.21 7.81
N THR A 63 6.18 -2.39 7.33
CA THR A 63 6.59 -3.70 7.88
C THR A 63 6.73 -4.73 6.77
N LYS A 64 7.41 -5.83 7.06
CA LYS A 64 7.50 -6.97 6.14
C LYS A 64 6.15 -7.66 5.92
N GLU A 65 5.30 -7.65 6.94
CA GLU A 65 3.93 -8.18 6.87
C GLU A 65 3.11 -7.38 5.85
N ASP A 66 3.22 -6.06 5.86
CA ASP A 66 2.57 -5.21 4.86
C ASP A 66 3.08 -5.51 3.45
N ALA A 67 4.39 -5.75 3.29
CA ALA A 67 4.97 -6.11 2.01
C ALA A 67 4.46 -7.46 1.50
N VAL A 68 4.39 -8.49 2.35
CA VAL A 68 3.86 -9.81 1.98
C VAL A 68 2.38 -9.75 1.65
N LEU A 69 1.59 -9.00 2.41
CA LEU A 69 0.16 -8.79 2.14
C LEU A 69 -0.11 -7.89 0.93
N GLY A 70 0.84 -7.05 0.55
CA GLY A 70 0.65 -6.04 -0.48
C GLY A 70 -0.24 -4.89 -0.02
N LEU A 71 -0.12 -4.50 1.26
CA LEU A 71 -0.85 -3.37 1.82
C LEU A 71 -0.12 -2.07 1.52
N ARG A 72 -0.87 -1.06 1.08
CA ARG A 72 -0.37 0.31 0.96
C ARG A 72 -0.72 1.09 2.22
N ALA A 73 0.21 1.93 2.67
CA ALA A 73 -0.11 2.87 3.75
C ALA A 73 -1.28 3.76 3.31
N PRO A 74 -2.29 3.97 4.17
CA PRO A 74 -3.35 4.93 3.89
C PRO A 74 -2.75 6.33 3.78
N ALA A 75 -3.16 7.09 2.78
CA ALA A 75 -2.67 8.43 2.55
C ALA A 75 -3.76 9.33 1.99
N ILE A 76 -3.73 10.60 2.37
CA ILE A 76 -4.53 11.62 1.72
C ILE A 76 -3.81 11.99 0.43
N THR A 77 -4.43 11.69 -0.71
CA THR A 77 -3.91 11.97 -2.03
C THR A 77 -4.72 13.06 -2.72
N ASP A 78 -4.14 13.69 -3.74
CA ASP A 78 -4.87 14.69 -4.55
C ASP A 78 -6.12 14.09 -5.20
N ASP A 79 -6.09 12.81 -5.59
CA ASP A 79 -7.23 12.09 -6.13
C ASP A 79 -8.33 11.88 -5.09
N LEU A 80 -7.95 11.60 -3.83
CA LEU A 80 -8.90 11.52 -2.72
C LEU A 80 -9.59 12.87 -2.48
N LEU A 81 -8.81 13.97 -2.48
CA LEU A 81 -9.34 15.32 -2.31
C LEU A 81 -10.24 15.72 -3.48
N ALA A 82 -9.89 15.34 -4.71
CA ALA A 82 -10.72 15.56 -5.88
C ALA A 82 -12.04 14.78 -5.81
N SER A 83 -11.98 13.53 -5.33
CA SER A 83 -13.16 12.70 -5.10
C SER A 83 -14.09 13.29 -4.03
N ASP A 84 -13.53 13.83 -2.94
CA ASP A 84 -14.32 14.50 -1.89
C ASP A 84 -15.00 15.77 -2.42
N ARG A 85 -14.32 16.59 -3.21
CA ARG A 85 -14.90 17.78 -3.84
C ARG A 85 -16.07 17.45 -4.76
N ALA A 86 -16.01 16.32 -5.46
CA ALA A 86 -17.14 15.87 -6.31
C ALA A 86 -18.39 15.55 -5.50
N HIS A 87 -18.26 15.29 -4.19
CA HIS A 87 -19.34 14.94 -3.27
C HIS A 87 -19.61 16.04 -2.22
N GLU A 88 -19.10 17.26 -2.43
CA GLU A 88 -19.20 18.35 -1.43
C GLU A 88 -20.64 18.74 -1.05
N ASN A 89 -21.59 18.51 -1.97
CA ASN A 89 -23.03 18.78 -1.74
C ASN A 89 -23.78 17.61 -1.13
N ASP A 90 -23.14 16.46 -0.94
CA ASP A 90 -23.73 15.30 -0.29
C ASP A 90 -23.77 15.49 1.23
N ASN A 91 -24.64 14.73 1.89
CA ASN A 91 -24.68 14.76 3.33
C ASN A 91 -23.37 14.16 3.92
N LEU A 92 -23.04 14.59 5.14
CA LEU A 92 -21.78 14.24 5.80
C LEU A 92 -21.53 12.71 5.88
N ILE A 93 -22.57 11.92 6.13
CA ILE A 93 -22.46 10.46 6.23
C ILE A 93 -22.06 9.85 4.88
N VAL A 94 -22.67 10.32 3.81
CA VAL A 94 -22.35 9.88 2.44
C VAL A 94 -20.90 10.23 2.10
N ARG A 95 -20.47 11.46 2.40
CA ARG A 95 -19.09 11.91 2.17
C ARG A 95 -18.07 11.04 2.92
N ILE A 96 -18.27 10.84 4.23
CA ILE A 96 -17.39 10.00 5.06
C ILE A 96 -17.35 8.58 4.51
N THR A 97 -18.48 8.02 4.10
CA THR A 97 -18.55 6.67 3.53
C THR A 97 -17.74 6.57 2.23
N HIS A 98 -17.86 7.57 1.35
CA HIS A 98 -17.07 7.63 0.10
C HIS A 98 -15.57 7.74 0.36
N LEU A 99 -15.15 8.60 1.29
CA LEU A 99 -13.76 8.77 1.68
C LEU A 99 -13.18 7.47 2.26
N LEU A 100 -13.91 6.84 3.17
CA LEU A 100 -13.48 5.57 3.77
C LEU A 100 -13.35 4.47 2.71
N LEU A 101 -14.34 4.31 1.85
CA LEU A 101 -14.28 3.33 0.76
C LEU A 101 -13.12 3.61 -0.21
N TYR A 102 -12.85 4.88 -0.50
CA TYR A 102 -11.72 5.25 -1.34
C TYR A 102 -10.40 4.84 -0.70
N ILE A 103 -10.16 5.21 0.56
CA ILE A 103 -8.94 4.86 1.31
C ILE A 103 -8.77 3.34 1.38
N VAL A 104 -9.82 2.61 1.77
CA VAL A 104 -9.79 1.15 1.86
C VAL A 104 -9.46 0.53 0.50
N ARG A 105 -10.11 0.96 -0.58
CA ARG A 105 -9.86 0.41 -1.92
C ARG A 105 -8.44 0.66 -2.42
N HIS A 106 -7.84 1.79 -2.07
CA HIS A 106 -6.48 2.14 -2.49
C HIS A 106 -5.39 1.54 -1.58
N SER A 107 -5.70 1.31 -0.31
CA SER A 107 -4.81 0.63 0.64
C SER A 107 -4.75 -0.88 0.38
N PHE A 108 -5.87 -1.47 -0.02
CA PHE A 108 -5.95 -2.86 -0.42
C PHE A 108 -5.94 -2.94 -1.95
N ASN A 109 -4.99 -3.66 -2.52
CA ASN A 109 -5.00 -3.92 -3.97
C ASN A 109 -6.13 -4.91 -4.32
N PHE A 110 -7.38 -4.40 -4.39
CA PHE A 110 -8.58 -5.22 -4.62
C PHE A 110 -8.63 -5.92 -5.98
N ALA A 111 -7.76 -5.58 -6.92
CA ALA A 111 -7.67 -6.29 -8.20
C ALA A 111 -7.41 -7.80 -8.04
N ASN A 112 -7.00 -8.24 -6.84
CA ASN A 112 -6.68 -9.62 -6.50
C ASN A 112 -7.31 -10.09 -5.17
N HIS A 113 -8.58 -9.76 -4.94
CA HIS A 113 -9.28 -10.10 -3.69
C HIS A 113 -9.21 -11.61 -3.34
N ALA A 114 -9.29 -12.48 -4.33
CA ALA A 114 -9.15 -13.92 -4.12
C ALA A 114 -7.74 -14.28 -3.62
N LYS A 115 -6.70 -13.74 -4.24
CA LYS A 115 -5.30 -13.94 -3.82
C LYS A 115 -4.99 -13.32 -2.46
N PHE A 116 -5.68 -12.25 -2.09
CA PHE A 116 -5.54 -11.64 -0.78
C PHE A 116 -6.11 -12.52 0.33
N ARG A 117 -7.30 -13.10 0.13
CA ARG A 117 -7.88 -14.07 1.06
C ARG A 117 -7.02 -15.31 1.21
N GLU A 118 -6.52 -15.85 0.10
CA GLU A 118 -5.60 -16.99 0.08
C GLU A 118 -4.34 -16.72 0.95
N ARG A 119 -3.77 -15.52 0.87
CA ARG A 119 -2.61 -15.13 1.70
C ARG A 119 -2.95 -15.06 3.18
N ILE A 120 -4.13 -14.56 3.55
CA ILE A 120 -4.56 -14.52 4.95
C ILE A 120 -4.74 -15.94 5.50
N ASP A 121 -5.23 -16.86 4.70
CA ASP A 121 -5.39 -18.25 5.09
C ASP A 121 -4.04 -18.99 5.16
N GLU A 122 -3.10 -18.63 4.27
CA GLU A 122 -1.73 -19.15 4.25
C GLU A 122 -0.90 -18.69 5.47
N PHE A 123 -1.14 -17.47 5.95
CA PHE A 123 -0.40 -16.87 7.06
C PHE A 123 -1.35 -16.33 8.14
N PRO A 124 -1.74 -17.15 9.14
CA PRO A 124 -2.72 -16.76 10.18
C PRO A 124 -2.34 -15.52 11.00
N GLU A 125 -1.05 -15.22 11.14
CA GLU A 125 -0.52 -14.03 11.83
C GLU A 125 -0.98 -12.72 11.19
N PHE A 126 -1.39 -12.72 9.94
CA PHE A 126 -1.86 -11.53 9.24
C PHE A 126 -3.22 -11.01 9.72
N ARG A 127 -4.01 -11.84 10.38
CA ARG A 127 -5.31 -11.41 10.94
C ARG A 127 -5.16 -10.24 11.91
N HIS A 128 -4.12 -10.28 12.74
CA HIS A 128 -3.83 -9.17 13.65
C HIS A 128 -3.37 -7.92 12.89
N ARG A 129 -2.49 -8.08 11.91
CA ARG A 129 -1.97 -6.96 11.11
C ARG A 129 -3.07 -6.24 10.33
N LEU A 130 -4.05 -6.97 9.83
CA LEU A 130 -5.21 -6.39 9.15
C LEU A 130 -6.05 -5.51 10.07
N LYS A 131 -6.23 -5.92 11.33
CA LYS A 131 -6.93 -5.08 12.31
C LYS A 131 -6.19 -3.76 12.54
N VAL A 132 -4.87 -3.81 12.70
CA VAL A 132 -4.03 -2.60 12.86
C VAL A 132 -4.11 -1.71 11.62
N HIS A 133 -4.06 -2.30 10.43
CA HIS A 133 -4.18 -1.54 9.17
C HIS A 133 -5.54 -0.86 9.05
N HIS A 134 -6.62 -1.54 9.42
CA HIS A 134 -7.98 -0.97 9.42
C HIS A 134 -8.08 0.24 10.37
N ILE A 135 -7.55 0.13 11.59
CA ILE A 135 -7.50 1.24 12.55
C ILE A 135 -6.71 2.43 11.96
N ASN A 136 -5.59 2.17 11.30
CA ASN A 136 -4.80 3.22 10.67
C ASN A 136 -5.56 3.93 9.54
N CYS A 137 -6.37 3.21 8.77
CA CYS A 137 -7.22 3.81 7.74
C CYS A 137 -8.29 4.74 8.36
N GLU A 138 -8.86 4.37 9.50
CA GLU A 138 -9.82 5.21 10.21
C GLU A 138 -9.19 6.50 10.78
N GLN A 139 -7.92 6.44 11.20
CA GLN A 139 -7.21 7.60 11.76
C GLN A 139 -6.79 8.64 10.72
N VAL A 140 -6.83 8.33 9.43
CA VAL A 140 -6.51 9.26 8.34
C VAL A 140 -7.69 10.18 8.02
N LEU A 141 -8.91 9.80 8.38
CA LEU A 141 -10.14 10.60 8.22
C LEU A 141 -10.37 11.53 9.40
#